data_933784c40e3e6ae6121590b06bb10b67
#
_entry.id   933784c40e3e6ae6121590b06bb10b67
#
_cell.length_a   1.000
_cell.length_b   1.000
_cell.length_c   1.000
_cell.angle_alpha   90.00
_cell.angle_beta   90.00
_cell.angle_gamma   90.00
#
_symmetry.space_group_name_H-M   'P 1'
#
loop_
_entity.id
_entity.type
_entity.pdbx_description
1 polymer ?
#
loop_
_entity_poly.entity_id
_entity_poly.type
_entity_poly.pdbx_seq_one_letter_code
_entity_poly.pdbx_strand_id
1 'polypeptide(L)'
;MRLASSFLVALGVGALACGARTPLPIGSRDAGTDAPPVLEISGKVDLLFMIDNSGSMGDKQELLRQAVPDLMQRLIQPKCLDTNGNIIGDSKDGKCSTGRIEFKPVPDIHVAVITSALGGAGSNVCAADAPNPDNPNLLAHNDDAGHLVNRTKGTDAPLAEASPSNFLAWFPDVEANKGNPKPPVKAIGDVTELVNRFQSLVSGVGETGCGFESQLEAWYRFLVQPDPYLQIQVPDGSKAVLSGIDATLIKQRHDFLRPDSLLGIIMVTDENDSNVDPLALGGRAWQYFNAPFPGSPTQAPPRATAECDLTPFSPQCTSCLNASCPQQWYPQDDASHPNIRITQTKRRYGVQLQFPLSRYVDDKNNSFDYVGDKNCTNPIFADKLPEKPTTADALCKLPRGPRGTNLVYLAVIGGVPHQLLQQNPNDPNSPQKDTLTESDWLKILGKDPERYDSTGADPHMVESITPRAGLPPPNAPNDTDPIHGREYDTESDSVQYACTFPLTTPRDCKAPGASSQCDCANPKPQGTPLCSPNNPTTQVRAKAYPTIRELAVAHALGDRATISSLCPIHVIATEPNDPLYGYRPAIGGIVEAFRKGLVQ
;
A
#
# COMPACT_ATOMS: atom_id res chain seq x y z
N MET A 1 58.77 -7.32 64.85
CA MET A 1 59.02 -8.34 63.79
C MET A 1 57.73 -8.96 63.43
N ARG A 2 57.36 -8.81 62.22
CA ARG A 2 56.31 -9.38 61.35
C ARG A 2 55.32 -8.33 60.78
N LEU A 3 55.49 -8.10 59.51
CA LEU A 3 54.67 -7.32 58.65
C LEU A 3 53.27 -8.00 58.45
N ALA A 4 52.23 -7.19 58.45
CA ALA A 4 50.93 -7.58 57.98
C ALA A 4 50.54 -6.71 56.78
N SER A 5 50.39 -7.29 55.61
CA SER A 5 49.97 -6.64 54.38
C SER A 5 48.48 -6.46 54.42
N SER A 6 48.01 -5.23 54.23
CA SER A 6 46.60 -4.90 54.06
C SER A 6 46.23 -4.96 52.56
N PHE A 7 45.29 -5.81 52.23
CA PHE A 7 44.62 -5.83 50.90
C PHE A 7 43.47 -4.80 50.91
N LEU A 8 43.58 -3.77 50.06
CA LEU A 8 42.47 -2.90 49.72
C LEU A 8 41.63 -3.56 48.65
N VAL A 9 40.37 -3.85 48.96
CA VAL A 9 39.35 -4.23 47.96
C VAL A 9 38.69 -2.92 47.51
N ALA A 10 38.90 -2.55 46.25
CA ALA A 10 38.17 -1.47 45.59
C ALA A 10 36.86 -2.03 45.05
N LEU A 11 35.73 -1.62 45.62
CA LEU A 11 34.40 -1.81 45.03
C LEU A 11 34.24 -0.85 43.84
N GLY A 12 34.23 -1.39 42.63
CA GLY A 12 33.84 -0.65 41.47
C GLY A 12 32.30 -0.58 41.37
N VAL A 13 31.75 0.61 41.56
CA VAL A 13 30.35 0.91 41.27
C VAL A 13 30.22 1.05 39.76
N GLY A 14 29.65 0.02 39.09
CA GLY A 14 29.28 0.09 37.68
C GLY A 14 28.05 1.01 37.51
N ALA A 15 28.24 2.19 36.98
CA ALA A 15 27.16 3.04 36.51
C ALA A 15 26.59 2.45 35.24
N LEU A 16 25.35 1.95 35.29
CA LEU A 16 24.53 1.66 34.12
C LEU A 16 24.19 2.99 33.44
N ALA A 17 24.96 3.32 32.40
CA ALA A 17 24.64 4.43 31.52
C ALA A 17 23.55 3.95 30.53
N CYS A 18 22.31 4.38 30.73
CA CYS A 18 21.31 4.42 29.70
C CYS A 18 21.83 5.33 28.59
N GLY A 19 22.23 4.73 27.46
CA GLY A 19 22.70 5.48 26.30
C GLY A 19 21.56 6.22 25.62
N ALA A 20 21.43 7.51 25.93
CA ALA A 20 20.70 8.41 25.06
C ALA A 20 21.46 8.50 23.74
N ARG A 21 20.83 8.06 22.64
CA ARG A 21 21.38 8.28 21.30
C ARG A 21 21.28 9.77 20.98
N THR A 22 22.40 10.46 21.01
CA THR A 22 22.53 11.80 20.45
C THR A 22 22.41 11.69 18.92
N PRO A 23 21.65 12.57 18.25
CA PRO A 23 21.67 12.65 16.80
C PRO A 23 23.10 12.96 16.33
N LEU A 24 23.60 12.17 15.39
CA LEU A 24 24.86 12.45 14.73
C LEU A 24 24.73 13.75 13.92
N PRO A 25 25.70 14.66 13.98
CA PRO A 25 25.72 15.85 13.15
C PRO A 25 25.82 15.45 11.67
N ILE A 26 24.99 16.06 10.84
CA ILE A 26 25.06 15.95 9.37
C ILE A 26 26.42 16.50 8.96
N GLY A 27 27.35 15.59 8.67
CA GLY A 27 28.64 15.96 8.11
C GLY A 27 28.44 16.43 6.66
N SER A 28 28.88 17.65 6.36
CA SER A 28 29.04 18.11 4.98
C SER A 28 29.92 17.10 4.22
N ARG A 29 29.36 16.42 3.22
CA ARG A 29 30.16 15.63 2.29
C ARG A 29 31.01 16.57 1.44
N ASP A 30 32.30 16.39 1.48
CA ASP A 30 33.19 16.89 0.43
C ASP A 30 32.74 16.28 -0.90
N ALA A 31 32.45 17.15 -1.86
CA ALA A 31 32.11 16.77 -3.22
C ALA A 31 33.35 16.14 -3.88
N GLY A 32 33.46 14.83 -3.76
CA GLY A 32 34.29 14.05 -4.65
C GLY A 32 33.75 14.15 -6.08
N THR A 33 34.60 14.39 -7.03
CA THR A 33 34.34 14.70 -8.46
C THR A 33 33.82 13.50 -9.29
N ASP A 34 33.14 12.55 -8.70
CA ASP A 34 32.42 11.47 -9.38
C ASP A 34 30.91 11.62 -9.16
N ALA A 35 30.36 12.73 -9.66
CA ALA A 35 28.91 12.77 -9.90
C ALA A 35 28.61 11.70 -10.97
N PRO A 36 27.68 10.76 -10.73
CA PRO A 36 27.25 9.84 -11.76
C PRO A 36 26.78 10.69 -12.96
N PRO A 37 27.01 10.23 -14.21
CA PRO A 37 26.60 10.97 -15.39
C PRO A 37 25.11 11.32 -15.23
N VAL A 38 24.78 12.59 -15.45
CA VAL A 38 23.39 13.05 -15.52
C VAL A 38 22.78 12.29 -16.70
N LEU A 39 22.03 11.23 -16.42
CA LEU A 39 21.30 10.48 -17.42
C LEU A 39 20.21 11.40 -17.94
N GLU A 40 20.28 11.78 -19.21
CA GLU A 40 19.11 12.32 -19.90
C GLU A 40 18.00 11.29 -19.75
N ILE A 41 16.88 11.70 -19.13
CA ILE A 41 15.74 10.82 -18.98
C ILE A 41 15.28 10.41 -20.36
N SER A 42 15.19 9.12 -20.59
CA SER A 42 14.91 8.51 -21.91
C SER A 42 13.52 8.83 -22.47
N GLY A 43 12.70 9.66 -21.78
CA GLY A 43 11.31 9.92 -22.13
C GLY A 43 10.38 8.72 -21.89
N LYS A 44 10.80 7.77 -21.06
CA LYS A 44 10.04 6.56 -20.71
C LYS A 44 9.52 6.63 -19.28
N VAL A 45 8.28 6.22 -19.09
CA VAL A 45 7.63 6.14 -17.76
C VAL A 45 6.96 4.77 -17.60
N ASP A 46 7.23 4.09 -16.48
CA ASP A 46 6.56 2.86 -16.07
C ASP A 46 5.68 3.17 -14.86
N LEU A 47 4.37 2.99 -14.98
CA LEU A 47 3.40 3.23 -13.91
C LEU A 47 2.80 1.91 -13.43
N LEU A 48 3.07 1.56 -12.19
CA LEU A 48 2.46 0.42 -11.52
C LEU A 48 1.43 0.91 -10.51
N PHE A 49 0.17 0.61 -10.74
CA PHE A 49 -0.89 0.83 -9.78
C PHE A 49 -1.08 -0.42 -8.93
N MET A 50 -0.87 -0.31 -7.64
CA MET A 50 -1.34 -1.27 -6.64
C MET A 50 -2.70 -0.78 -6.16
N ILE A 51 -3.75 -1.50 -6.54
CA ILE A 51 -5.12 -1.14 -6.19
C ILE A 51 -5.69 -2.24 -5.29
N ASP A 52 -6.10 -1.84 -4.12
CA ASP A 52 -6.80 -2.71 -3.19
C ASP A 52 -8.10 -3.22 -3.82
N ASN A 53 -8.32 -4.54 -3.73
CA ASN A 53 -9.51 -5.23 -4.25
C ASN A 53 -10.40 -5.82 -3.15
N SER A 54 -10.22 -5.36 -1.91
CA SER A 54 -11.10 -5.68 -0.80
C SER A 54 -12.52 -5.10 -0.96
N GLY A 55 -13.44 -5.61 -0.15
CA GLY A 55 -14.87 -5.36 -0.33
C GLY A 55 -15.32 -3.90 -0.20
N SER A 56 -14.56 -3.07 0.51
CA SER A 56 -14.92 -1.66 0.72
C SER A 56 -14.44 -0.73 -0.41
N MET A 57 -13.67 -1.23 -1.37
CA MET A 57 -12.97 -0.39 -2.36
C MET A 57 -13.81 0.07 -3.56
N GLY A 58 -15.01 -0.48 -3.79
CA GLY A 58 -15.78 -0.18 -4.99
C GLY A 58 -16.05 1.31 -5.24
N ASP A 59 -16.37 2.08 -4.20
CA ASP A 59 -16.59 3.53 -4.28
C ASP A 59 -15.32 4.30 -4.63
N LYS A 60 -14.19 3.86 -4.07
CA LYS A 60 -12.88 4.49 -4.25
C LYS A 60 -12.30 4.17 -5.61
N GLN A 61 -12.49 2.95 -6.10
CA GLN A 61 -12.10 2.56 -7.46
C GLN A 61 -12.85 3.36 -8.52
N GLU A 62 -14.14 3.69 -8.29
CA GLU A 62 -14.89 4.55 -9.19
C GLU A 62 -14.32 5.98 -9.25
N LEU A 63 -13.95 6.57 -8.10
CA LEU A 63 -13.28 7.88 -8.05
C LEU A 63 -11.89 7.84 -8.72
N LEU A 64 -11.15 6.75 -8.55
CA LEU A 64 -9.88 6.54 -9.25
C LEU A 64 -10.09 6.46 -10.76
N ARG A 65 -11.09 5.68 -11.21
CA ARG A 65 -11.43 5.55 -12.63
C ARG A 65 -11.74 6.90 -13.27
N GLN A 66 -12.37 7.81 -12.52
CA GLN A 66 -12.65 9.17 -12.98
C GLN A 66 -11.41 10.08 -13.00
N ALA A 67 -10.42 9.83 -12.15
CA ALA A 67 -9.18 10.62 -12.08
C ALA A 67 -8.09 10.16 -13.09
N VAL A 68 -8.15 8.91 -13.55
CA VAL A 68 -7.20 8.32 -14.52
C VAL A 68 -7.01 9.16 -15.79
N PRO A 69 -8.07 9.71 -16.43
CA PRO A 69 -7.92 10.56 -17.60
C PRO A 69 -6.98 11.74 -17.35
N ASP A 70 -7.13 12.42 -16.21
CA ASP A 70 -6.34 13.59 -15.87
C ASP A 70 -4.83 13.25 -15.76
N LEU A 71 -4.48 12.10 -15.18
CA LEU A 71 -3.09 11.65 -15.10
C LEU A 71 -2.51 11.34 -16.48
N MET A 72 -3.20 10.50 -17.27
CA MET A 72 -2.71 10.09 -18.58
C MET A 72 -2.58 11.30 -19.53
N GLN A 73 -3.61 12.15 -19.57
CA GLN A 73 -3.57 13.36 -20.39
C GLN A 73 -2.42 14.27 -19.98
N ARG A 74 -2.19 14.48 -18.66
CA ARG A 74 -1.14 15.38 -18.19
C ARG A 74 0.28 14.88 -18.50
N LEU A 75 0.51 13.57 -18.51
CA LEU A 75 1.80 12.99 -18.92
C LEU A 75 2.03 13.12 -20.44
N ILE A 76 0.98 12.93 -21.24
CA ILE A 76 1.04 12.96 -22.70
C ILE A 76 0.98 14.41 -23.21
N GLN A 77 0.20 15.25 -22.56
CA GLN A 77 -0.02 16.66 -22.90
C GLN A 77 0.16 17.55 -21.66
N PRO A 78 1.41 17.80 -21.22
CA PRO A 78 1.71 18.57 -20.03
C PRO A 78 1.11 19.98 -20.07
N LYS A 79 0.88 20.55 -18.89
CA LYS A 79 0.31 21.89 -18.74
C LYS A 79 1.32 23.00 -19.05
N CYS A 80 0.80 24.19 -19.30
CA CYS A 80 1.57 25.43 -19.41
C CYS A 80 1.59 26.13 -18.04
N LEU A 81 2.77 26.58 -17.64
CA LEU A 81 3.03 27.26 -16.37
C LEU A 81 3.41 28.72 -16.60
N ASP A 82 2.97 29.61 -15.71
CA ASP A 82 3.46 30.99 -15.64
C ASP A 82 4.89 31.04 -15.02
N THR A 83 5.39 32.25 -14.80
CA THR A 83 6.70 32.49 -14.19
C THR A 83 6.76 32.07 -12.71
N ASN A 84 5.61 31.96 -12.05
CA ASN A 84 5.49 31.54 -10.66
C ASN A 84 5.26 30.02 -10.53
N GLY A 85 5.07 29.30 -11.64
CA GLY A 85 4.79 27.87 -11.66
C GLY A 85 3.30 27.52 -11.60
N ASN A 86 2.39 28.50 -11.67
CA ASN A 86 0.96 28.25 -11.70
C ASN A 86 0.52 27.75 -13.08
N ILE A 87 -0.43 26.82 -13.10
CA ILE A 87 -1.03 26.32 -14.34
C ILE A 87 -1.87 27.43 -14.99
N ILE A 88 -1.56 27.75 -16.26
CA ILE A 88 -2.25 28.80 -17.05
C ILE A 88 -2.98 28.23 -18.28
N GLY A 89 -2.92 26.93 -18.51
CA GLY A 89 -3.64 26.25 -19.59
C GLY A 89 -2.99 24.97 -20.06
N ASP A 90 -3.53 24.41 -21.14
CA ASP A 90 -3.01 23.20 -21.77
C ASP A 90 -1.94 23.53 -22.82
N SER A 91 -0.93 22.69 -22.95
CA SER A 91 -0.01 22.77 -24.06
C SER A 91 -0.67 22.23 -25.34
N LYS A 92 -0.21 22.69 -26.49
CA LYS A 92 -0.60 22.15 -27.78
C LYS A 92 0.65 21.67 -28.52
N ASP A 93 0.65 20.41 -28.92
CA ASP A 93 1.81 19.77 -29.58
C ASP A 93 3.14 20.01 -28.81
N GLY A 94 3.06 19.88 -27.48
CA GLY A 94 4.21 20.10 -26.60
C GLY A 94 4.70 21.55 -26.50
N LYS A 95 3.87 22.54 -26.88
CA LYS A 95 4.20 23.98 -26.85
C LYS A 95 3.15 24.79 -26.10
N CYS A 96 3.60 25.85 -25.47
CA CYS A 96 2.75 26.83 -24.81
C CYS A 96 2.68 28.12 -25.63
N SER A 97 1.48 28.70 -25.74
CA SER A 97 1.32 30.03 -26.36
C SER A 97 1.88 31.14 -25.47
N THR A 98 1.82 30.95 -24.16
CA THR A 98 2.37 31.83 -23.13
C THR A 98 2.95 30.96 -22.01
N GLY A 99 3.96 31.48 -21.28
CA GLY A 99 4.61 30.75 -20.21
C GLY A 99 5.57 29.65 -20.71
N ARG A 100 5.76 28.63 -19.89
CA ARG A 100 6.64 27.47 -20.20
C ARG A 100 5.87 26.17 -20.03
N ILE A 101 6.30 25.13 -20.76
CA ILE A 101 5.76 23.79 -20.56
C ILE A 101 6.24 23.22 -19.22
N GLU A 102 5.40 22.47 -18.58
CA GLU A 102 5.67 21.82 -17.28
C GLU A 102 6.85 20.83 -17.36
N PHE A 103 6.82 19.96 -18.35
CA PHE A 103 7.88 19.02 -18.75
C PHE A 103 7.64 18.62 -20.22
N LYS A 104 8.56 17.88 -20.82
CA LYS A 104 8.37 17.37 -22.19
C LYS A 104 7.28 16.29 -22.21
N PRO A 105 6.39 16.25 -23.23
CA PRO A 105 5.45 15.14 -23.42
C PRO A 105 6.15 13.79 -23.35
N VAL A 106 5.57 12.85 -22.61
CA VAL A 106 6.13 11.50 -22.48
C VAL A 106 5.69 10.65 -23.68
N PRO A 107 6.60 10.25 -24.58
CA PRO A 107 6.26 9.51 -25.78
C PRO A 107 6.08 8.00 -25.55
N ASP A 108 6.53 7.47 -24.42
CA ASP A 108 6.56 6.03 -24.15
C ASP A 108 6.20 5.75 -22.70
N ILE A 109 4.97 5.21 -22.48
CA ILE A 109 4.46 4.91 -21.13
C ILE A 109 4.00 3.46 -21.09
N HIS A 110 4.48 2.69 -20.11
CA HIS A 110 3.85 1.45 -19.69
C HIS A 110 2.96 1.73 -18.47
N VAL A 111 1.74 1.21 -18.48
CA VAL A 111 0.83 1.31 -17.32
C VAL A 111 0.21 -0.05 -17.00
N ALA A 112 0.33 -0.46 -15.76
CA ALA A 112 -0.10 -1.76 -15.28
C ALA A 112 -0.80 -1.66 -13.92
N VAL A 113 -1.56 -2.69 -13.58
CA VAL A 113 -2.28 -2.82 -12.31
C VAL A 113 -1.92 -4.14 -11.66
N ILE A 114 -1.68 -4.12 -10.35
CA ILE A 114 -1.67 -5.27 -9.45
C ILE A 114 -2.68 -5.03 -8.34
N THR A 115 -3.09 -6.10 -7.63
CA THR A 115 -3.99 -6.00 -6.48
C THR A 115 -3.26 -6.23 -5.17
N SER A 116 -3.93 -5.93 -4.04
CA SER A 116 -3.47 -6.27 -2.68
C SER A 116 -3.60 -7.75 -2.34
N ALA A 117 -4.26 -8.56 -3.18
CA ALA A 117 -4.57 -9.95 -2.90
C ALA A 117 -3.37 -10.88 -3.18
N LEU A 118 -2.74 -11.39 -2.12
CA LEU A 118 -1.68 -12.40 -2.16
C LEU A 118 -2.09 -13.72 -1.48
N GLY A 119 -3.39 -14.01 -1.40
CA GLY A 119 -3.92 -15.20 -0.75
C GLY A 119 -3.78 -15.20 0.76
N GLY A 120 -4.02 -16.35 1.36
CA GLY A 120 -4.03 -16.52 2.82
C GLY A 120 -2.68 -16.90 3.43
N ALA A 121 -1.54 -16.64 2.78
CA ALA A 121 -0.20 -16.97 3.29
C ALA A 121 -0.02 -18.45 3.72
N GLY A 122 -0.77 -19.37 3.14
CA GLY A 122 -0.79 -20.80 3.49
C GLY A 122 -1.90 -21.20 4.48
N SER A 123 -2.77 -20.27 4.89
CA SER A 123 -3.93 -20.53 5.72
C SER A 123 -5.12 -21.14 4.93
N ASN A 124 -6.23 -21.39 5.62
CA ASN A 124 -7.46 -21.94 5.04
C ASN A 124 -8.46 -20.86 4.56
N VAL A 125 -8.04 -19.62 4.48
CA VAL A 125 -8.84 -18.50 3.97
C VAL A 125 -8.24 -17.97 2.68
N CYS A 126 -9.00 -17.15 1.96
CA CYS A 126 -8.54 -16.51 0.74
C CYS A 126 -7.99 -17.50 -0.33
N ALA A 127 -8.71 -18.59 -0.54
CA ALA A 127 -8.34 -19.55 -1.58
C ALA A 127 -8.39 -18.90 -2.98
N ALA A 128 -7.39 -19.19 -3.81
CA ALA A 128 -7.28 -18.62 -5.16
C ALA A 128 -8.45 -18.99 -6.09
N ASP A 129 -9.05 -20.17 -5.87
CA ASP A 129 -10.19 -20.71 -6.63
C ASP A 129 -11.55 -20.39 -6.01
N ALA A 130 -11.60 -19.54 -4.98
CA ALA A 130 -12.87 -19.17 -4.36
C ALA A 130 -13.78 -18.45 -5.37
N PRO A 131 -15.07 -18.84 -5.43
CA PRO A 131 -16.03 -18.16 -6.30
C PRO A 131 -16.33 -16.76 -5.78
N ASN A 132 -16.60 -15.85 -6.71
CA ASN A 132 -17.06 -14.51 -6.38
C ASN A 132 -18.44 -14.58 -5.69
N PRO A 133 -18.63 -13.95 -4.53
CA PRO A 133 -19.87 -14.04 -3.77
C PRO A 133 -21.07 -13.41 -4.48
N ASP A 134 -20.84 -12.43 -5.37
CA ASP A 134 -21.90 -11.74 -6.11
C ASP A 134 -22.18 -12.40 -7.47
N ASN A 135 -21.23 -13.18 -8.02
CA ASN A 135 -21.37 -13.94 -9.27
C ASN A 135 -20.54 -15.23 -9.22
N PRO A 136 -21.11 -16.35 -8.78
CA PRO A 136 -20.38 -17.62 -8.60
C PRO A 136 -19.76 -18.21 -9.89
N ASN A 137 -20.04 -17.65 -11.08
CA ASN A 137 -19.38 -18.06 -12.32
C ASN A 137 -18.02 -17.40 -12.53
N LEU A 138 -17.65 -16.45 -11.69
CA LEU A 138 -16.38 -15.74 -11.67
C LEU A 138 -15.59 -16.09 -10.42
N LEU A 139 -14.30 -15.73 -10.41
CA LEU A 139 -13.46 -15.86 -9.22
C LEU A 139 -13.59 -14.63 -8.31
N ALA A 140 -13.35 -14.83 -7.02
CA ALA A 140 -13.23 -13.74 -6.05
C ALA A 140 -11.92 -12.96 -6.20
N HIS A 141 -10.91 -13.54 -6.86
CA HIS A 141 -9.56 -12.97 -7.00
C HIS A 141 -8.87 -12.72 -5.66
N ASN A 142 -8.94 -13.70 -4.78
CA ASN A 142 -8.33 -13.67 -3.46
C ASN A 142 -6.80 -13.80 -3.49
N ASP A 143 -6.24 -14.30 -4.60
CA ASP A 143 -4.82 -14.50 -4.77
C ASP A 143 -4.42 -14.22 -6.23
N ASP A 144 -4.07 -12.98 -6.50
CA ASP A 144 -3.48 -12.57 -7.77
C ASP A 144 -1.96 -12.77 -7.81
N ALA A 145 -1.36 -13.29 -6.73
CA ALA A 145 0.06 -13.64 -6.59
C ALA A 145 1.03 -12.48 -6.94
N GLY A 146 0.58 -11.23 -6.90
CA GLY A 146 1.34 -10.05 -7.34
C GLY A 146 1.54 -9.99 -8.85
N HIS A 147 0.78 -10.74 -9.65
CA HIS A 147 0.79 -10.66 -11.11
C HIS A 147 0.08 -9.41 -11.60
N LEU A 148 0.46 -8.95 -12.79
CA LEU A 148 -0.27 -7.88 -13.48
C LEU A 148 -1.67 -8.35 -13.87
N VAL A 149 -2.67 -7.55 -13.52
CA VAL A 149 -4.08 -7.82 -13.79
C VAL A 149 -4.41 -7.49 -15.24
N ASN A 150 -5.06 -8.44 -15.93
CA ASN A 150 -5.65 -8.21 -17.23
C ASN A 150 -7.01 -8.91 -17.31
N ARG A 151 -8.03 -8.28 -16.75
CA ARG A 151 -9.41 -8.76 -16.76
C ARG A 151 -10.39 -7.60 -16.85
N THR A 152 -11.59 -7.85 -17.39
CA THR A 152 -12.68 -6.88 -17.47
C THR A 152 -13.76 -7.20 -16.44
N LYS A 153 -14.32 -6.17 -15.83
CA LYS A 153 -15.37 -6.32 -14.80
C LYS A 153 -16.54 -7.17 -15.32
N GLY A 154 -16.91 -8.16 -14.53
CA GLY A 154 -18.11 -8.99 -14.77
C GLY A 154 -17.95 -10.15 -15.76
N THR A 155 -16.79 -10.30 -16.41
CA THR A 155 -16.53 -11.41 -17.34
C THR A 155 -15.18 -12.07 -17.16
N ASP A 156 -14.27 -11.45 -16.46
CA ASP A 156 -12.84 -11.82 -16.32
C ASP A 156 -12.09 -11.99 -17.66
N ALA A 157 -12.69 -11.54 -18.76
CA ALA A 157 -12.08 -11.63 -20.07
C ALA A 157 -10.89 -10.67 -20.18
N PRO A 158 -9.74 -11.10 -20.73
CA PRO A 158 -8.58 -10.25 -20.90
C PRO A 158 -8.80 -9.19 -21.97
N LEU A 159 -8.24 -8.00 -21.76
CA LEU A 159 -8.11 -6.97 -22.80
C LEU A 159 -7.04 -7.40 -23.81
N ALA A 160 -7.39 -7.36 -25.09
CA ALA A 160 -6.47 -7.71 -26.17
C ALA A 160 -5.26 -6.75 -26.22
N GLU A 161 -5.48 -5.48 -25.91
CA GLU A 161 -4.45 -4.44 -25.92
C GLU A 161 -3.38 -4.66 -24.82
N ALA A 162 -3.76 -5.27 -23.70
CA ALA A 162 -2.84 -5.59 -22.61
C ALA A 162 -2.17 -6.97 -22.77
N SER A 163 -2.64 -7.81 -23.69
CA SER A 163 -2.10 -9.16 -23.91
C SER A 163 -0.82 -9.12 -24.77
N PRO A 164 0.15 -10.03 -24.54
CA PRO A 164 0.13 -11.15 -23.57
C PRO A 164 0.74 -10.81 -22.19
N SER A 165 1.28 -9.62 -21.97
CA SER A 165 2.11 -9.30 -20.80
C SER A 165 1.36 -8.53 -19.71
N ASN A 166 0.04 -8.33 -19.88
CA ASN A 166 -0.90 -7.78 -18.90
C ASN A 166 -0.64 -6.31 -18.50
N PHE A 167 -0.17 -5.48 -19.43
CA PHE A 167 -0.07 -4.03 -19.25
C PHE A 167 -0.46 -3.30 -20.53
N LEU A 168 -0.73 -1.99 -20.44
CA LEU A 168 -1.00 -1.13 -21.60
C LEU A 168 0.24 -0.31 -21.94
N ALA A 169 0.50 -0.08 -23.23
CA ALA A 169 1.63 0.72 -23.69
C ALA A 169 1.17 1.89 -24.56
N TRP A 170 1.40 3.12 -24.07
CA TRP A 170 1.38 4.33 -24.88
C TRP A 170 2.65 4.39 -25.72
N PHE A 171 2.55 4.24 -27.02
CA PHE A 171 3.69 4.26 -27.94
C PHE A 171 3.21 4.77 -29.30
N PRO A 172 2.91 6.07 -29.43
CA PRO A 172 2.47 6.66 -30.68
C PRO A 172 3.58 6.69 -31.74
N ASP A 173 3.21 6.76 -33.01
CA ASP A 173 4.14 6.93 -34.12
C ASP A 173 4.60 8.39 -34.21
N VAL A 174 5.53 8.74 -33.35
CA VAL A 174 6.16 10.07 -33.26
C VAL A 174 7.69 9.96 -33.41
N GLU A 175 8.34 11.05 -33.77
CA GLU A 175 9.79 11.09 -34.01
C GLU A 175 10.61 10.54 -32.81
N ALA A 176 10.17 10.85 -31.58
CA ALA A 176 10.83 10.39 -30.36
C ALA A 176 10.84 8.86 -30.18
N ASN A 177 9.92 8.15 -30.83
CA ASN A 177 9.81 6.69 -30.76
C ASN A 177 10.48 5.97 -31.95
N LYS A 178 10.97 6.72 -32.94
CA LYS A 178 11.62 6.12 -34.10
C LYS A 178 12.92 5.44 -33.68
N GLY A 179 13.03 4.16 -34.03
CA GLY A 179 14.20 3.34 -33.68
C GLY A 179 14.16 2.72 -32.30
N ASN A 180 13.21 3.10 -31.44
CA ASN A 180 13.02 2.45 -30.14
C ASN A 180 12.37 1.07 -30.31
N PRO A 181 12.69 0.08 -29.45
CA PRO A 181 12.02 -1.20 -29.43
C PRO A 181 10.52 -1.02 -29.18
N LYS A 182 9.70 -1.72 -29.96
CA LYS A 182 8.25 -1.74 -29.74
C LYS A 182 7.93 -2.50 -28.45
N PRO A 183 6.89 -2.07 -27.70
CA PRO A 183 6.43 -2.81 -26.52
C PRO A 183 5.96 -4.23 -26.91
N PRO A 184 6.05 -5.22 -26.00
CA PRO A 184 5.61 -6.59 -26.24
C PRO A 184 4.08 -6.76 -26.26
N VAL A 185 3.35 -5.68 -26.02
CA VAL A 185 1.88 -5.58 -26.09
C VAL A 185 1.49 -4.64 -27.23
N LYS A 186 0.18 -4.50 -27.50
CA LYS A 186 -0.29 -3.58 -28.55
C LYS A 186 0.14 -2.13 -28.23
N ALA A 187 0.88 -1.51 -29.13
CA ALA A 187 1.18 -0.08 -29.07
C ALA A 187 -0.11 0.75 -29.28
N ILE A 188 -0.45 1.59 -28.31
CA ILE A 188 -1.58 2.51 -28.37
C ILE A 188 -1.07 3.88 -28.73
N GLY A 189 -1.65 4.52 -29.75
CA GLY A 189 -1.31 5.86 -30.22
C GLY A 189 -2.44 6.87 -30.06
N ASP A 190 -3.61 6.45 -29.59
CA ASP A 190 -4.76 7.30 -29.31
C ASP A 190 -4.97 7.43 -27.81
N VAL A 191 -5.02 8.66 -27.28
CA VAL A 191 -5.14 8.95 -25.85
C VAL A 191 -6.49 8.44 -25.31
N THR A 192 -7.56 8.58 -26.10
CA THR A 192 -8.90 8.13 -25.69
C THR A 192 -8.94 6.61 -25.57
N GLU A 193 -8.31 5.90 -26.51
CA GLU A 193 -8.17 4.44 -26.43
C GLU A 193 -7.40 4.06 -25.16
N LEU A 194 -6.23 4.66 -24.90
CA LEU A 194 -5.44 4.37 -23.71
C LEU A 194 -6.26 4.57 -22.42
N VAL A 195 -6.90 5.73 -22.28
CA VAL A 195 -7.72 6.06 -21.11
C VAL A 195 -8.84 5.04 -20.92
N ASN A 196 -9.61 4.73 -21.98
CA ASN A 196 -10.71 3.78 -21.89
C ASN A 196 -10.25 2.37 -21.50
N ARG A 197 -9.10 1.91 -22.04
CA ARG A 197 -8.53 0.60 -21.69
C ARG A 197 -8.02 0.57 -20.26
N PHE A 198 -7.37 1.65 -19.81
CA PHE A 198 -6.91 1.73 -18.43
C PHE A 198 -8.09 1.79 -17.44
N GLN A 199 -9.13 2.56 -17.72
CA GLN A 199 -10.36 2.55 -16.91
C GLN A 199 -11.00 1.14 -16.86
N SER A 200 -10.90 0.37 -17.93
CA SER A 200 -11.36 -1.02 -17.94
C SER A 200 -10.52 -1.92 -17.04
N LEU A 201 -9.18 -1.76 -17.01
CA LEU A 201 -8.31 -2.48 -16.08
C LEU A 201 -8.61 -2.12 -14.63
N VAL A 202 -8.77 -0.82 -14.31
CA VAL A 202 -9.15 -0.36 -12.95
C VAL A 202 -10.48 -0.99 -12.53
N SER A 203 -11.49 -0.99 -13.41
CA SER A 203 -12.78 -1.63 -13.12
C SER A 203 -12.67 -3.15 -12.97
N GLY A 204 -11.71 -3.78 -13.66
CA GLY A 204 -11.46 -5.22 -13.61
C GLY A 204 -10.75 -5.69 -12.34
N VAL A 205 -10.24 -4.78 -11.51
CA VAL A 205 -9.68 -5.10 -10.19
C VAL A 205 -10.72 -5.81 -9.32
N GLY A 206 -11.98 -5.33 -9.36
CA GLY A 206 -13.07 -5.89 -8.55
C GLY A 206 -13.03 -5.44 -7.10
N GLU A 207 -13.97 -5.98 -6.31
CA GLU A 207 -14.15 -5.64 -4.89
C GLU A 207 -14.51 -6.89 -4.05
N THR A 208 -14.01 -8.05 -4.45
CA THR A 208 -14.31 -9.33 -3.78
C THR A 208 -13.04 -10.10 -3.42
N GLY A 209 -11.89 -9.43 -3.44
CA GLY A 209 -10.61 -10.02 -3.11
C GLY A 209 -10.44 -10.34 -1.62
N CYS A 210 -9.28 -10.88 -1.29
CA CYS A 210 -8.93 -11.25 0.08
C CYS A 210 -8.94 -10.03 1.00
N GLY A 211 -9.64 -10.11 2.12
CA GLY A 211 -9.66 -9.10 3.18
C GLY A 211 -8.44 -9.17 4.12
N PHE A 212 -7.37 -9.84 3.71
CA PHE A 212 -6.03 -9.75 4.27
C PHE A 212 -5.13 -9.10 3.24
N GLU A 213 -5.24 -7.79 3.17
CA GLU A 213 -4.62 -6.98 2.15
C GLU A 213 -3.10 -6.97 2.33
N SER A 214 -2.40 -7.15 1.21
CA SER A 214 -0.94 -7.20 1.14
C SER A 214 -0.40 -6.04 0.30
N GLN A 215 -0.80 -4.83 0.63
CA GLN A 215 -0.52 -3.64 -0.18
C GLN A 215 0.97 -3.45 -0.42
N LEU A 216 1.76 -3.53 0.64
CA LEU A 216 3.22 -3.34 0.56
C LEU A 216 3.91 -4.54 -0.09
N GLU A 217 3.54 -5.75 0.29
CA GLU A 217 4.18 -6.96 -0.26
C GLU A 217 3.81 -7.20 -1.73
N ALA A 218 2.63 -6.77 -2.20
CA ALA A 218 2.22 -6.95 -3.59
C ALA A 218 3.18 -6.27 -4.58
N TRP A 219 3.47 -4.96 -4.41
CA TRP A 219 4.42 -4.28 -5.29
C TRP A 219 5.87 -4.70 -5.02
N TYR A 220 6.23 -5.01 -3.74
CA TYR A 220 7.55 -5.52 -3.41
C TYR A 220 7.82 -6.85 -4.13
N ARG A 221 6.88 -7.78 -4.05
CA ARG A 221 6.95 -9.05 -4.75
C ARG A 221 7.11 -8.88 -6.26
N PHE A 222 6.31 -8.00 -6.86
CA PHE A 222 6.37 -7.77 -8.31
C PHE A 222 7.66 -7.05 -8.74
N LEU A 223 8.10 -6.01 -8.04
CA LEU A 223 9.19 -5.14 -8.49
C LEU A 223 10.55 -5.48 -7.88
N VAL A 224 10.58 -5.88 -6.60
CA VAL A 224 11.81 -5.89 -5.80
C VAL A 224 12.35 -7.29 -5.53
N GLN A 225 11.47 -8.27 -5.23
CA GLN A 225 11.91 -9.61 -4.87
C GLN A 225 12.61 -10.30 -6.06
N PRO A 226 13.91 -10.66 -5.96
CA PRO A 226 14.65 -11.22 -7.09
C PRO A 226 14.11 -12.57 -7.55
N ASP A 227 13.80 -13.46 -6.61
CA ASP A 227 13.37 -14.85 -6.77
C ASP A 227 11.96 -15.07 -6.19
N PRO A 228 10.91 -14.48 -6.78
CA PRO A 228 9.56 -14.62 -6.25
C PRO A 228 9.16 -16.10 -6.23
N TYR A 229 8.74 -16.58 -5.06
CA TYR A 229 8.30 -17.97 -4.90
C TYR A 229 7.05 -18.26 -5.73
N LEU A 230 6.89 -19.48 -6.22
CA LEU A 230 5.69 -19.88 -6.95
C LEU A 230 4.50 -20.08 -6.01
N GLN A 231 4.74 -20.67 -4.83
CA GLN A 231 3.66 -20.99 -3.88
C GLN A 231 4.18 -21.09 -2.44
N ILE A 232 3.27 -20.86 -1.50
CA ILE A 232 3.46 -21.16 -0.07
C ILE A 232 2.83 -22.53 0.21
N GLN A 233 3.60 -23.44 0.73
CA GLN A 233 3.14 -24.78 1.14
C GLN A 233 3.23 -24.92 2.65
N VAL A 234 2.28 -25.62 3.24
CA VAL A 234 2.27 -25.97 4.67
C VAL A 234 2.16 -27.50 4.80
N PRO A 235 3.27 -28.23 4.58
CA PRO A 235 3.25 -29.67 4.67
C PRO A 235 2.82 -30.13 6.08
N ASP A 236 1.88 -31.05 6.13
CA ASP A 236 1.36 -31.63 7.40
C ASP A 236 0.82 -30.60 8.41
N GLY A 237 0.42 -29.39 7.94
CA GLY A 237 -0.09 -28.34 8.80
C GLY A 237 0.95 -27.77 9.78
N SER A 238 2.25 -27.90 9.49
CA SER A 238 3.31 -27.50 10.40
C SER A 238 3.92 -26.14 10.02
N LYS A 239 4.98 -26.14 9.22
CA LYS A 239 5.73 -24.96 8.83
C LYS A 239 5.37 -24.53 7.41
N ALA A 240 5.20 -23.24 7.20
CA ALA A 240 5.17 -22.68 5.86
C ALA A 240 6.54 -22.84 5.19
N VAL A 241 6.52 -23.21 3.92
CA VAL A 241 7.69 -23.34 3.06
C VAL A 241 7.41 -22.62 1.76
N LEU A 242 8.30 -21.72 1.38
CA LEU A 242 8.27 -21.07 0.07
C LEU A 242 8.87 -22.03 -0.96
N SER A 243 8.19 -22.29 -2.06
CA SER A 243 8.64 -23.25 -3.05
C SER A 243 8.47 -22.77 -4.48
N GLY A 244 9.39 -23.20 -5.34
CA GLY A 244 9.44 -22.86 -6.75
C GLY A 244 9.84 -21.42 -7.02
N ILE A 245 9.87 -21.04 -8.30
CA ILE A 245 10.08 -19.66 -8.78
C ILE A 245 8.94 -19.34 -9.73
N ASP A 246 8.33 -18.18 -9.54
CA ASP A 246 7.17 -17.72 -10.32
C ASP A 246 7.62 -17.21 -11.71
N ALA A 247 7.47 -18.08 -12.70
CA ALA A 247 7.85 -17.79 -14.08
C ALA A 247 6.98 -16.71 -14.73
N THR A 248 5.71 -16.65 -14.36
CA THR A 248 4.75 -15.66 -14.87
C THR A 248 5.11 -14.27 -14.41
N LEU A 249 5.37 -14.12 -13.11
CA LEU A 249 5.78 -12.84 -12.54
C LEU A 249 7.11 -12.34 -13.14
N ILE A 250 8.11 -13.23 -13.26
CA ILE A 250 9.41 -12.88 -13.86
C ILE A 250 9.23 -12.38 -15.30
N LYS A 251 8.40 -13.07 -16.11
CA LYS A 251 8.16 -12.64 -17.48
C LYS A 251 7.41 -11.30 -17.55
N GLN A 252 6.37 -11.13 -16.76
CA GLN A 252 5.62 -9.88 -16.72
C GLN A 252 6.51 -8.70 -16.28
N ARG A 253 7.36 -8.90 -15.27
CA ARG A 253 8.33 -7.92 -14.82
C ARG A 253 9.32 -7.56 -15.92
N HIS A 254 9.87 -8.56 -16.63
CA HIS A 254 10.78 -8.35 -17.77
C HIS A 254 10.14 -7.48 -18.85
N ASP A 255 8.89 -7.77 -19.20
CA ASP A 255 8.18 -7.11 -20.30
C ASP A 255 7.74 -5.68 -19.91
N PHE A 256 7.39 -5.46 -18.66
CA PHE A 256 6.85 -4.20 -18.16
C PHE A 256 7.93 -3.19 -17.78
N LEU A 257 8.93 -3.60 -16.98
CA LEU A 257 9.88 -2.71 -16.31
C LEU A 257 11.12 -2.47 -17.16
N ARG A 258 11.28 -1.25 -17.64
CA ARG A 258 12.43 -0.85 -18.47
C ARG A 258 13.55 -0.27 -17.59
N PRO A 259 14.84 -0.56 -17.87
CA PRO A 259 15.97 -0.18 -17.00
C PRO A 259 16.25 1.33 -16.93
N ASP A 260 15.77 2.09 -17.90
CA ASP A 260 16.05 3.51 -18.10
C ASP A 260 14.80 4.42 -17.95
N SER A 261 13.68 3.88 -17.49
CA SER A 261 12.45 4.64 -17.30
C SER A 261 12.36 5.29 -15.91
N LEU A 262 11.54 6.34 -15.78
CA LEU A 262 10.97 6.74 -14.49
C LEU A 262 9.97 5.68 -14.05
N LEU A 263 10.07 5.18 -12.82
CA LEU A 263 9.12 4.25 -12.22
C LEU A 263 8.25 4.97 -11.21
N GLY A 264 6.94 4.96 -11.43
CA GLY A 264 5.94 5.41 -10.47
C GLY A 264 5.17 4.23 -9.89
N ILE A 265 5.20 4.06 -8.57
CA ILE A 265 4.40 3.10 -7.82
C ILE A 265 3.25 3.88 -7.19
N ILE A 266 2.01 3.58 -7.53
CA ILE A 266 0.83 4.30 -7.06
C ILE A 266 -0.04 3.32 -6.29
N MET A 267 -0.12 3.50 -4.97
CA MET A 267 -0.93 2.66 -4.08
C MET A 267 -2.25 3.33 -3.77
N VAL A 268 -3.33 2.57 -3.85
CA VAL A 268 -4.70 3.03 -3.54
C VAL A 268 -5.36 2.00 -2.64
N THR A 269 -5.57 2.35 -1.37
CA THR A 269 -6.13 1.44 -0.35
C THR A 269 -6.84 2.20 0.75
N ASP A 270 -7.90 1.63 1.30
CA ASP A 270 -8.64 2.16 2.45
C ASP A 270 -8.35 1.41 3.77
N GLU A 271 -7.42 0.46 3.75
CA GLU A 271 -7.03 -0.32 4.92
C GLU A 271 -5.50 -0.33 5.10
N ASN A 272 -5.05 -0.61 6.33
CA ASN A 272 -3.63 -0.76 6.66
C ASN A 272 -3.13 -2.15 6.21
N ASP A 273 -1.90 -2.22 5.69
CA ASP A 273 -1.29 -3.50 5.28
C ASP A 273 -1.39 -4.55 6.39
N SER A 274 -2.04 -5.66 6.08
CA SER A 274 -2.32 -6.74 7.01
C SER A 274 -1.56 -8.04 6.71
N ASN A 275 -0.65 -8.02 5.74
CA ASN A 275 0.11 -9.19 5.34
C ASN A 275 1.05 -9.70 6.43
N VAL A 276 1.09 -11.03 6.63
CA VAL A 276 2.07 -11.68 7.52
C VAL A 276 3.24 -12.24 6.74
N ASP A 277 4.42 -12.22 7.35
CA ASP A 277 5.55 -13.03 6.88
C ASP A 277 5.23 -14.50 7.18
N PRO A 278 5.00 -15.35 6.17
CA PRO A 278 4.67 -16.76 6.39
C PRO A 278 5.76 -17.52 7.14
N LEU A 279 7.01 -17.03 7.13
CA LEU A 279 8.15 -17.63 7.82
C LEU A 279 8.30 -17.14 9.27
N ALA A 280 7.61 -16.10 9.69
CA ALA A 280 7.61 -15.65 11.08
C ALA A 280 7.11 -16.76 12.03
N LEU A 281 7.48 -16.68 13.29
CA LEU A 281 7.20 -17.70 14.30
C LEU A 281 7.63 -19.11 13.86
N GLY A 282 8.82 -19.21 13.24
CA GLY A 282 9.35 -20.49 12.74
C GLY A 282 8.49 -21.13 11.64
N GLY A 283 7.81 -20.31 10.84
CA GLY A 283 6.95 -20.73 9.74
C GLY A 283 5.50 -20.99 10.16
N ARG A 284 5.04 -20.47 11.31
CA ARG A 284 3.68 -20.68 11.81
C ARG A 284 2.79 -19.44 11.75
N ALA A 285 3.27 -18.30 11.22
CA ALA A 285 2.51 -17.07 11.16
C ALA A 285 1.21 -17.20 10.33
N TRP A 286 1.19 -18.06 9.33
CA TRP A 286 0.00 -18.37 8.52
C TRP A 286 -1.23 -18.76 9.37
N GLN A 287 -1.01 -19.34 10.58
CA GLN A 287 -2.11 -19.75 11.47
C GLN A 287 -2.91 -18.54 12.00
N TYR A 288 -2.35 -17.33 11.96
CA TYR A 288 -3.05 -16.11 12.38
C TYR A 288 -4.13 -15.68 11.39
N PHE A 289 -4.06 -16.16 10.16
CA PHE A 289 -5.12 -15.95 9.16
C PHE A 289 -6.21 -17.02 9.20
N ASN A 290 -5.97 -18.15 9.87
CA ASN A 290 -7.00 -19.16 9.94
C ASN A 290 -8.28 -18.63 10.61
N ALA A 291 -9.41 -18.92 9.96
CA ALA A 291 -10.69 -18.76 10.59
C ALA A 291 -10.76 -19.66 11.85
N PRO A 292 -11.34 -19.17 12.95
CA PRO A 292 -11.51 -19.97 14.14
C PRO A 292 -12.47 -21.12 13.85
N PHE A 293 -11.96 -22.35 13.81
CA PHE A 293 -12.79 -23.55 13.78
C PHE A 293 -12.82 -24.18 15.16
N PRO A 294 -13.96 -24.26 15.83
CA PRO A 294 -14.09 -25.04 17.05
C PRO A 294 -13.69 -26.48 16.80
N GLY A 295 -12.70 -26.97 17.54
CA GLY A 295 -12.31 -28.39 17.52
C GLY A 295 -11.17 -28.79 16.58
N SER A 296 -10.50 -27.85 15.91
CA SER A 296 -9.29 -28.16 15.12
C SER A 296 -8.00 -27.65 15.80
N PRO A 297 -7.31 -28.51 16.60
CA PRO A 297 -6.09 -28.12 17.33
C PRO A 297 -4.92 -27.74 16.45
N THR A 298 -4.88 -28.24 15.22
CA THR A 298 -3.78 -28.01 14.28
C THR A 298 -3.87 -26.69 13.54
N GLN A 299 -5.01 -26.00 13.60
CA GLN A 299 -5.27 -24.76 12.84
C GLN A 299 -5.37 -23.52 13.72
N ALA A 300 -5.35 -23.66 15.04
CA ALA A 300 -5.38 -22.52 15.93
C ALA A 300 -4.00 -21.84 16.00
N PRO A 301 -3.93 -20.47 16.00
CA PRO A 301 -2.66 -19.77 16.06
C PRO A 301 -1.89 -20.09 17.35
N PRO A 302 -0.55 -20.14 17.33
CA PRO A 302 0.25 -20.27 18.55
C PRO A 302 0.09 -19.04 19.42
N ARG A 303 0.41 -19.15 20.73
CA ARG A 303 0.56 -17.98 21.58
C ARG A 303 1.69 -17.10 21.02
N ALA A 304 1.41 -15.85 20.84
CA ALA A 304 2.40 -14.89 20.37
C ALA A 304 3.06 -14.20 21.57
N THR A 305 3.90 -14.92 22.30
CA THR A 305 4.75 -14.39 23.36
C THR A 305 6.21 -14.36 22.89
N ALA A 306 7.07 -13.55 23.53
CA ALA A 306 8.49 -13.50 23.19
C ALA A 306 9.17 -14.89 23.29
N GLU A 307 8.73 -15.76 24.21
CA GLU A 307 9.18 -17.16 24.28
C GLU A 307 8.75 -17.96 23.06
N CYS A 308 7.52 -17.74 22.58
CA CYS A 308 6.99 -18.46 21.42
C CYS A 308 7.56 -17.96 20.09
N ASP A 309 8.12 -16.78 20.06
CA ASP A 309 8.90 -16.29 18.93
C ASP A 309 10.24 -17.07 18.81
N LEU A 310 10.86 -17.36 19.95
CA LEU A 310 12.12 -18.12 20.00
C LEU A 310 11.91 -19.64 19.88
N THR A 311 10.84 -20.17 20.50
CA THR A 311 10.55 -21.60 20.57
C THR A 311 9.11 -21.92 20.18
N PRO A 312 8.68 -21.62 18.93
CA PRO A 312 7.26 -21.63 18.51
C PRO A 312 6.56 -23.00 18.63
N PHE A 313 7.32 -24.08 18.71
CA PHE A 313 6.80 -25.45 18.85
C PHE A 313 6.80 -25.97 20.29
N SER A 314 7.16 -25.13 21.26
CA SER A 314 7.03 -25.47 22.69
C SER A 314 5.57 -25.77 23.03
N PRO A 315 5.28 -26.76 23.91
CA PRO A 315 3.92 -27.03 24.38
C PRO A 315 3.23 -25.80 25.00
N GLN A 316 4.00 -24.89 25.58
CA GLN A 316 3.49 -23.64 26.17
C GLN A 316 2.98 -22.65 25.11
N CYS A 317 3.35 -22.84 23.84
CA CYS A 317 2.94 -22.00 22.71
C CYS A 317 1.71 -22.55 21.98
N THR A 318 1.13 -23.62 22.47
CA THR A 318 -0.10 -24.21 21.92
C THR A 318 -1.29 -23.29 22.24
N SER A 319 -2.11 -22.99 21.24
CA SER A 319 -3.32 -22.20 21.43
C SER A 319 -4.35 -22.93 22.29
N CYS A 320 -4.97 -22.20 23.21
CA CYS A 320 -6.05 -22.70 24.05
C CYS A 320 -7.45 -22.52 23.45
N LEU A 321 -7.59 -22.29 22.16
CA LEU A 321 -8.86 -22.49 21.46
C LEU A 321 -9.28 -23.99 21.48
N ASN A 322 -8.41 -24.84 21.98
CA ASN A 322 -8.68 -26.25 22.26
C ASN A 322 -9.25 -26.45 23.66
N ALA A 323 -10.30 -27.24 23.75
CA ALA A 323 -10.95 -27.64 25.00
C ALA A 323 -10.04 -28.37 26.00
N SER A 324 -8.82 -28.77 25.62
CA SER A 324 -7.85 -29.52 26.43
C SER A 324 -6.77 -28.66 27.08
N CYS A 325 -6.77 -27.34 26.89
CA CYS A 325 -5.78 -26.46 27.49
C CYS A 325 -6.09 -26.22 28.97
N PRO A 326 -5.22 -26.60 29.91
CA PRO A 326 -5.52 -26.56 31.35
C PRO A 326 -5.55 -25.14 31.94
N GLN A 327 -5.16 -24.12 31.19
CA GLN A 327 -5.22 -22.72 31.56
C GLN A 327 -5.61 -21.90 30.33
N GLN A 328 -6.38 -20.82 30.50
CA GLN A 328 -6.66 -19.84 29.45
C GLN A 328 -5.38 -19.07 29.11
N TRP A 329 -4.51 -19.68 28.34
CA TRP A 329 -3.26 -19.07 27.90
C TRP A 329 -3.46 -18.11 26.75
N TYR A 330 -4.61 -18.21 26.09
CA TYR A 330 -4.99 -17.31 25.03
C TYR A 330 -6.23 -16.54 25.52
N PRO A 331 -6.13 -15.25 25.82
CA PRO A 331 -7.31 -14.47 26.16
C PRO A 331 -8.36 -14.59 25.06
N GLN A 332 -9.64 -14.58 25.44
CA GLN A 332 -10.74 -14.67 24.49
C GLN A 332 -10.69 -13.57 23.44
N ASP A 333 -10.09 -12.41 23.78
CA ASP A 333 -9.88 -11.28 22.88
C ASP A 333 -8.82 -11.54 21.81
N ASP A 334 -7.86 -12.48 22.02
CA ASP A 334 -6.89 -12.88 21.01
C ASP A 334 -7.47 -13.91 20.02
N ALA A 335 -8.61 -14.51 20.38
CA ALA A 335 -9.45 -15.30 19.47
C ALA A 335 -10.35 -14.43 18.59
N SER A 336 -10.23 -13.11 18.69
CA SER A 336 -11.00 -12.11 17.97
C SER A 336 -10.78 -12.18 16.45
N HIS A 337 -11.54 -11.39 15.74
CA HIS A 337 -11.55 -11.34 14.28
C HIS A 337 -10.12 -11.28 13.69
N PRO A 338 -9.82 -12.03 12.65
CA PRO A 338 -8.47 -12.08 12.06
C PRO A 338 -7.85 -10.70 11.81
N ASN A 339 -8.62 -9.73 11.31
CA ASN A 339 -8.14 -8.39 10.96
C ASN A 339 -7.46 -7.64 12.12
N ILE A 340 -7.90 -7.84 13.36
CA ILE A 340 -7.30 -7.18 14.53
C ILE A 340 -6.35 -8.10 15.31
N ARG A 341 -6.31 -9.39 14.99
CA ARG A 341 -5.52 -10.39 15.73
C ARG A 341 -4.03 -10.08 15.70
N ILE A 342 -3.50 -9.71 14.53
CA ILE A 342 -2.07 -9.37 14.34
C ILE A 342 -1.71 -8.14 15.16
N THR A 343 -2.51 -7.08 15.05
CA THR A 343 -2.32 -5.83 15.81
C THR A 343 -2.37 -6.06 17.32
N GLN A 344 -3.37 -6.82 17.81
CA GLN A 344 -3.50 -7.16 19.22
C GLN A 344 -2.33 -8.00 19.73
N THR A 345 -1.87 -8.96 18.94
CA THR A 345 -0.72 -9.80 19.27
C THR A 345 0.54 -8.96 19.44
N LYS A 346 0.81 -8.05 18.52
CA LYS A 346 1.98 -7.17 18.61
C LYS A 346 1.89 -6.21 19.79
N ARG A 347 0.74 -5.59 20.00
CA ARG A 347 0.51 -4.67 21.15
C ARG A 347 0.70 -5.35 22.51
N ARG A 348 0.21 -6.58 22.67
CA ARG A 348 0.25 -7.29 23.95
C ARG A 348 1.58 -7.98 24.22
N TYR A 349 2.18 -8.57 23.20
CA TYR A 349 3.30 -9.48 23.36
C TYR A 349 4.59 -9.00 22.69
N GLY A 350 4.51 -7.95 21.87
CA GLY A 350 5.65 -7.40 21.14
C GLY A 350 6.14 -8.28 19.99
N VAL A 351 5.38 -9.30 19.58
CA VAL A 351 5.76 -10.23 18.52
C VAL A 351 5.33 -9.65 17.17
N GLN A 352 6.29 -9.45 16.27
CA GLN A 352 6.04 -8.96 14.91
C GLN A 352 5.77 -10.14 13.97
N LEU A 353 4.56 -10.22 13.44
CA LEU A 353 4.16 -11.23 12.46
C LEU A 353 4.28 -10.72 11.03
N GLN A 354 4.18 -9.41 10.84
CA GLN A 354 4.27 -8.76 9.54
C GLN A 354 5.73 -8.55 9.14
N PHE A 355 5.97 -8.40 7.85
CA PHE A 355 7.26 -7.94 7.38
C PHE A 355 7.60 -6.57 7.99
N PRO A 356 8.84 -6.34 8.45
CA PRO A 356 9.25 -5.04 8.99
C PRO A 356 9.23 -3.97 7.88
N LEU A 357 8.96 -2.71 8.23
CA LEU A 357 8.95 -1.62 7.24
C LEU A 357 10.29 -1.43 6.54
N SER A 358 11.40 -1.78 7.21
CA SER A 358 12.74 -1.79 6.62
C SER A 358 12.91 -2.77 5.45
N ARG A 359 11.95 -3.68 5.21
CA ARG A 359 11.89 -4.51 4.00
C ARG A 359 11.62 -3.67 2.76
N TYR A 360 10.80 -2.64 2.89
CA TYR A 360 10.26 -1.85 1.78
C TYR A 360 11.07 -0.59 1.50
N VAL A 361 11.82 -0.11 2.49
CA VAL A 361 12.63 1.10 2.38
C VAL A 361 13.87 0.99 3.27
N ASP A 362 15.05 1.30 2.70
CA ASP A 362 16.26 1.43 3.48
C ASP A 362 16.27 2.81 4.16
N ASP A 363 16.10 2.83 5.48
CA ASP A 363 16.11 4.02 6.32
C ASP A 363 17.45 4.79 6.32
N LYS A 364 18.56 4.12 5.93
CA LYS A 364 19.89 4.74 5.89
C LYS A 364 20.14 5.58 4.64
N ASN A 365 19.54 5.15 3.52
CA ASN A 365 19.77 5.78 2.21
C ASN A 365 18.48 6.35 1.59
N ASN A 366 17.36 6.28 2.30
CA ASN A 366 16.04 6.60 1.75
C ASN A 366 15.85 5.95 0.38
N SER A 367 16.09 4.65 0.26
CA SER A 367 16.11 3.97 -1.03
C SER A 367 15.27 2.69 -1.00
N PHE A 368 14.73 2.34 -2.17
CA PHE A 368 14.09 1.05 -2.40
C PHE A 368 15.12 -0.09 -2.51
N ASP A 369 16.27 0.00 -1.85
CA ASP A 369 17.27 -1.05 -1.93
C ASP A 369 16.72 -2.34 -1.31
N TYR A 370 17.07 -3.47 -1.92
CA TYR A 370 16.68 -4.78 -1.45
C TYR A 370 17.32 -5.09 -0.10
N VAL A 371 16.49 -5.33 0.90
CA VAL A 371 16.92 -5.60 2.29
C VAL A 371 16.95 -7.10 2.60
N GLY A 372 16.72 -7.98 1.62
CA GLY A 372 16.81 -9.42 1.76
C GLY A 372 18.24 -9.93 1.90
N ASP A 373 18.64 -10.92 1.13
CA ASP A 373 20.05 -11.35 1.07
C ASP A 373 20.91 -10.19 0.53
N LYS A 374 21.81 -9.69 1.36
CA LYS A 374 22.61 -8.46 1.18
C LYS A 374 23.46 -8.41 -0.10
N ASN A 375 23.51 -9.51 -0.84
CA ASN A 375 24.28 -9.63 -2.09
C ASN A 375 23.40 -9.59 -3.34
N CYS A 376 22.08 -9.45 -3.21
CA CYS A 376 21.18 -9.39 -4.35
C CYS A 376 21.06 -7.98 -4.92
N THR A 377 21.05 -7.88 -6.23
CA THR A 377 20.67 -6.65 -6.93
C THR A 377 19.13 -6.54 -6.92
N ASN A 378 18.62 -5.41 -6.44
CA ASN A 378 17.21 -5.11 -6.58
C ASN A 378 16.83 -5.02 -8.08
N PRO A 379 15.86 -5.82 -8.55
CA PRO A 379 15.45 -5.82 -9.95
C PRO A 379 15.05 -4.45 -10.51
N ILE A 380 14.55 -3.54 -9.67
CA ILE A 380 14.25 -2.14 -10.07
C ILE A 380 15.48 -1.48 -10.70
N PHE A 381 16.68 -1.78 -10.19
CA PHE A 381 17.94 -1.16 -10.63
C PHE A 381 18.79 -2.06 -11.54
N ALA A 382 18.22 -3.17 -12.03
CA ALA A 382 18.94 -4.06 -12.95
C ALA A 382 18.99 -3.48 -14.37
N ASP A 383 20.12 -3.72 -15.07
CA ASP A 383 20.31 -3.34 -16.47
C ASP A 383 19.42 -4.18 -17.41
N LYS A 384 19.27 -5.46 -17.09
CA LYS A 384 18.44 -6.38 -17.84
C LYS A 384 17.77 -7.38 -16.90
N LEU A 385 16.46 -7.47 -17.03
CA LEU A 385 15.66 -8.45 -16.31
C LEU A 385 15.60 -9.77 -17.08
N PRO A 386 15.60 -10.93 -16.40
CA PRO A 386 15.44 -12.22 -17.05
C PRO A 386 14.01 -12.42 -17.57
N GLU A 387 13.87 -12.95 -18.77
CA GLU A 387 12.57 -13.31 -19.36
C GLU A 387 12.00 -14.61 -18.78
N LYS A 388 12.89 -15.48 -18.31
CA LYS A 388 12.53 -16.81 -17.79
C LYS A 388 13.23 -17.05 -16.46
N PRO A 389 12.62 -17.87 -15.58
CA PRO A 389 13.27 -18.22 -14.33
C PRO A 389 14.58 -18.96 -14.60
N THR A 390 15.57 -18.61 -13.81
CA THR A 390 16.88 -19.25 -13.72
C THR A 390 17.08 -19.74 -12.30
N THR A 391 18.30 -19.98 -11.87
CA THR A 391 18.57 -20.26 -10.46
C THR A 391 18.36 -19.03 -9.59
N ALA A 392 17.97 -19.19 -8.34
CA ALA A 392 17.84 -18.09 -7.38
C ALA A 392 19.14 -17.26 -7.28
N ASP A 393 20.31 -17.91 -7.33
CA ASP A 393 21.61 -17.23 -7.33
C ASP A 393 21.80 -16.31 -8.56
N ALA A 394 21.40 -16.76 -9.74
CA ALA A 394 21.50 -15.94 -10.96
C ALA A 394 20.48 -14.78 -10.96
N LEU A 395 19.28 -14.99 -10.41
CA LEU A 395 18.28 -13.95 -10.22
C LEU A 395 18.71 -12.91 -9.18
N CYS A 396 19.49 -13.31 -8.19
CA CYS A 396 20.07 -12.44 -7.18
C CYS A 396 21.20 -11.56 -7.73
N LYS A 397 21.98 -12.04 -8.69
CA LYS A 397 23.22 -11.40 -9.19
C LYS A 397 23.03 -10.66 -10.52
N LEU A 398 21.94 -9.94 -10.67
CA LEU A 398 21.69 -9.16 -11.89
C LEU A 398 22.69 -7.99 -12.00
N PRO A 399 23.19 -7.67 -13.22
CA PRO A 399 23.99 -6.47 -13.45
C PRO A 399 23.18 -5.21 -13.12
N ARG A 400 23.81 -4.23 -12.48
CA ARG A 400 23.16 -2.94 -12.18
C ARG A 400 23.02 -2.11 -13.44
N GLY A 401 21.83 -1.57 -13.64
CA GLY A 401 21.45 -0.73 -14.78
C GLY A 401 21.58 0.77 -14.52
N PRO A 402 21.10 1.58 -15.45
CA PRO A 402 21.23 3.03 -15.41
C PRO A 402 20.26 3.71 -14.45
N ARG A 403 19.10 3.09 -14.08
CA ARG A 403 18.12 3.72 -13.21
C ARG A 403 18.73 4.05 -11.86
N GLY A 404 18.72 5.33 -11.48
CA GLY A 404 19.05 5.80 -10.13
C GLY A 404 17.82 5.86 -9.23
N THR A 405 18.02 6.01 -7.92
CA THR A 405 16.94 6.15 -6.93
C THR A 405 16.07 7.40 -7.17
N ASN A 406 16.63 8.42 -7.81
CA ASN A 406 15.92 9.64 -8.22
C ASN A 406 14.88 9.44 -9.34
N LEU A 407 14.82 8.26 -9.93
CA LEU A 407 13.84 7.87 -10.95
C LEU A 407 12.78 6.90 -10.42
N VAL A 408 12.70 6.70 -9.10
CA VAL A 408 11.71 5.80 -8.46
C VAL A 408 10.90 6.59 -7.46
N TYR A 409 9.58 6.64 -7.66
CA TYR A 409 8.63 7.41 -6.87
C TYR A 409 7.51 6.53 -6.34
N LEU A 410 7.08 6.81 -5.10
CA LEU A 410 5.92 6.20 -4.46
C LEU A 410 4.82 7.26 -4.28
N ALA A 411 3.60 6.93 -4.63
CA ALA A 411 2.43 7.71 -4.28
C ALA A 411 1.47 6.83 -3.46
N VAL A 412 0.98 7.34 -2.34
CA VAL A 412 0.01 6.65 -1.49
C VAL A 412 -1.28 7.48 -1.47
N ILE A 413 -2.36 6.93 -1.99
CA ILE A 413 -3.72 7.44 -1.83
C ILE A 413 -4.36 6.54 -0.78
N GLY A 414 -4.35 7.00 0.48
CA GLY A 414 -4.66 6.15 1.63
C GLY A 414 -5.55 6.81 2.67
N GLY A 415 -5.81 6.05 3.72
CA GLY A 415 -6.66 6.47 4.82
C GLY A 415 -5.98 7.48 5.74
N VAL A 416 -5.91 8.71 5.29
CA VAL A 416 -5.49 9.89 6.05
C VAL A 416 -6.50 11.02 5.81
N PRO A 417 -7.00 11.71 6.85
CA PRO A 417 -7.89 12.86 6.66
C PRO A 417 -7.23 13.94 5.79
N HIS A 418 -7.91 14.42 4.77
CA HIS A 418 -7.37 15.50 3.92
C HIS A 418 -7.06 16.77 4.70
N GLN A 419 -7.75 17.01 5.82
CA GLN A 419 -7.53 18.14 6.72
C GLN A 419 -6.10 18.17 7.30
N LEU A 420 -5.49 17.02 7.53
CA LEU A 420 -4.09 16.93 7.99
C LEU A 420 -3.09 17.29 6.89
N LEU A 421 -3.50 17.20 5.64
CA LEU A 421 -2.68 17.51 4.46
C LEU A 421 -2.88 18.94 3.96
N GLN A 422 -3.90 19.68 4.43
CA GLN A 422 -4.20 21.04 4.01
C GLN A 422 -3.43 22.08 4.80
N GLN A 423 -3.16 23.24 4.17
CA GLN A 423 -2.51 24.39 4.82
C GLN A 423 -3.38 24.93 5.98
N ASN A 424 -4.70 24.97 5.77
CA ASN A 424 -5.68 25.31 6.81
C ASN A 424 -6.68 24.15 6.97
N PRO A 425 -6.57 23.34 8.03
CA PRO A 425 -7.44 22.17 8.24
C PRO A 425 -8.92 22.51 8.47
N ASN A 426 -9.22 23.77 8.77
CA ASN A 426 -10.61 24.24 9.02
C ASN A 426 -11.29 24.81 7.76
N ASP A 427 -10.57 24.90 6.65
CA ASP A 427 -11.11 25.37 5.37
C ASP A 427 -11.03 24.22 4.35
N PRO A 428 -12.17 23.62 3.97
CA PRO A 428 -12.17 22.50 3.02
C PRO A 428 -11.63 22.89 1.63
N ASN A 429 -11.62 24.20 1.30
CA ASN A 429 -11.07 24.68 0.03
C ASN A 429 -9.59 25.09 0.14
N SER A 430 -8.99 24.94 1.31
CA SER A 430 -7.58 25.24 1.49
C SER A 430 -6.70 24.33 0.62
N PRO A 431 -5.67 24.85 -0.05
CA PRO A 431 -4.75 24.03 -0.81
C PRO A 431 -4.01 23.05 0.10
N GLN A 432 -3.53 21.98 -0.50
CA GLN A 432 -2.64 21.05 0.19
C GLN A 432 -1.29 21.71 0.51
N LYS A 433 -0.60 21.21 1.50
CA LYS A 433 0.77 21.58 1.82
C LYS A 433 1.70 21.07 0.73
N ASP A 434 2.63 21.90 0.29
CA ASP A 434 3.64 21.49 -0.69
C ASP A 434 4.59 20.42 -0.12
N THR A 435 4.87 20.51 1.18
CA THR A 435 5.68 19.55 1.94
C THR A 435 5.11 19.38 3.33
N LEU A 436 5.18 18.15 3.84
CA LEU A 436 4.82 17.85 5.22
C LEU A 436 6.05 17.99 6.11
N THR A 437 5.87 18.72 7.23
CA THR A 437 6.91 18.85 8.26
C THR A 437 6.91 17.62 9.16
N GLU A 438 8.00 17.44 9.96
CA GLU A 438 8.04 16.38 10.99
C GLU A 438 6.88 16.49 12.00
N SER A 439 6.39 17.70 12.26
CA SER A 439 5.20 17.91 13.11
C SER A 439 3.92 17.42 12.44
N ASP A 440 3.81 17.50 11.11
CA ASP A 440 2.68 16.95 10.36
C ASP A 440 2.76 15.42 10.35
N TRP A 441 3.95 14.87 10.11
CA TRP A 441 4.18 13.43 10.16
C TRP A 441 3.91 12.84 11.55
N LEU A 442 4.28 13.56 12.62
CA LEU A 442 3.94 13.13 13.99
C LEU A 442 2.40 13.04 14.19
N LYS A 443 1.62 13.95 13.61
CA LYS A 443 0.15 13.88 13.66
C LYS A 443 -0.41 12.71 12.84
N ILE A 444 0.25 12.34 11.75
CA ILE A 444 -0.19 11.26 10.87
C ILE A 444 0.20 9.89 11.44
N LEU A 445 1.44 9.72 11.89
CA LEU A 445 2.02 8.42 12.24
C LEU A 445 2.12 8.16 13.73
N GLY A 446 2.07 9.20 14.57
CA GLY A 446 2.51 9.08 15.95
C GLY A 446 4.02 8.97 16.05
N LYS A 447 4.51 8.68 17.26
CA LYS A 447 5.93 8.67 17.57
C LYS A 447 6.68 7.46 17.01
N ASP A 448 6.06 6.28 17.03
CA ASP A 448 6.67 5.04 16.51
C ASP A 448 5.58 4.09 15.98
N PRO A 449 5.29 4.15 14.69
CA PRO A 449 4.23 3.33 14.10
C PRO A 449 4.56 1.83 14.13
N GLU A 450 5.83 1.43 14.09
CA GLU A 450 6.20 0.02 14.18
C GLU A 450 5.98 -0.58 15.56
N ARG A 451 5.97 0.25 16.61
CA ARG A 451 5.70 -0.16 18.00
C ARG A 451 4.32 0.25 18.49
N TYR A 452 3.44 0.74 17.60
CA TYR A 452 2.13 1.28 17.94
C TYR A 452 2.16 2.38 19.02
N ASP A 453 3.24 3.17 19.08
CA ASP A 453 3.32 4.36 19.91
C ASP A 453 2.68 5.54 19.16
N SER A 454 1.37 5.70 19.34
CA SER A 454 0.58 6.78 18.74
C SER A 454 0.71 8.12 19.47
N THR A 455 1.67 8.28 20.37
CA THR A 455 1.90 9.57 21.07
C THR A 455 2.10 10.68 20.06
N GLY A 456 1.29 11.74 20.14
CA GLY A 456 1.32 12.89 19.22
C GLY A 456 0.53 12.73 17.94
N ALA A 457 -0.02 11.56 17.66
CA ALA A 457 -0.92 11.35 16.52
C ALA A 457 -2.23 12.12 16.72
N ASP A 458 -2.80 12.56 15.60
CA ASP A 458 -4.19 13.00 15.56
C ASP A 458 -5.10 11.83 15.96
N PRO A 459 -6.15 12.07 16.77
CA PRO A 459 -7.05 10.99 17.19
C PRO A 459 -7.61 10.16 16.03
N HIS A 460 -7.88 10.77 14.85
CA HIS A 460 -8.40 10.06 13.68
C HIS A 460 -7.39 9.06 13.08
N MET A 461 -6.10 9.25 13.33
CA MET A 461 -5.03 8.38 12.84
C MET A 461 -4.67 7.25 13.83
N VAL A 462 -5.31 7.22 15.00
CA VAL A 462 -5.08 6.14 15.97
C VAL A 462 -5.90 4.91 15.61
N GLU A 463 -5.25 3.82 15.27
CA GLU A 463 -5.92 2.52 15.13
C GLU A 463 -6.47 2.07 16.47
N SER A 464 -7.77 1.98 16.61
CA SER A 464 -8.43 1.60 17.85
C SER A 464 -9.65 0.74 17.58
N ILE A 465 -9.81 -0.32 18.35
CA ILE A 465 -11.01 -1.17 18.38
C ILE A 465 -12.11 -0.61 19.30
N THR A 466 -11.79 0.44 20.06
CA THR A 466 -12.72 1.12 20.97
C THR A 466 -12.85 2.59 20.58
N PRO A 467 -13.94 3.27 20.97
CA PRO A 467 -14.08 4.71 20.74
C PRO A 467 -12.89 5.50 21.29
N ARG A 468 -12.38 6.43 20.48
CA ARG A 468 -11.19 7.22 20.78
C ARG A 468 -11.54 8.45 21.63
N ALA A 469 -10.67 8.78 22.57
CA ALA A 469 -10.86 9.93 23.45
C ALA A 469 -10.82 11.25 22.65
N GLY A 470 -11.77 12.14 22.95
CA GLY A 470 -11.87 13.46 22.32
C GLY A 470 -12.66 13.49 21.02
N LEU A 471 -13.13 12.34 20.51
CA LEU A 471 -14.00 12.25 19.34
C LEU A 471 -15.46 11.98 19.76
N PRO A 472 -16.45 12.31 18.89
CA PRO A 472 -17.86 12.08 19.18
C PRO A 472 -18.15 10.60 19.43
N PRO A 473 -18.84 10.25 20.53
CA PRO A 473 -19.09 8.87 20.91
C PRO A 473 -20.10 8.16 19.97
N PRO A 474 -20.22 6.82 20.04
CA PRO A 474 -21.10 6.03 19.16
C PRO A 474 -22.58 6.41 19.16
N ASN A 475 -23.06 7.08 20.20
CA ASN A 475 -24.44 7.55 20.30
C ASN A 475 -24.64 9.00 19.80
N ALA A 476 -23.60 9.66 19.31
CA ALA A 476 -23.72 10.98 18.68
C ALA A 476 -24.39 10.86 17.28
N PRO A 477 -24.95 11.97 16.73
CA PRO A 477 -25.37 12.01 15.32
C PRO A 477 -24.24 11.66 14.34
N ASN A 478 -24.58 11.06 13.19
CA ASN A 478 -23.60 10.58 12.21
C ASN A 478 -22.69 11.66 11.59
N ASP A 479 -23.05 12.91 11.70
CA ASP A 479 -22.37 14.06 11.10
C ASP A 479 -21.76 15.01 12.15
N THR A 480 -21.63 14.55 13.39
CA THR A 480 -21.11 15.39 14.50
C THR A 480 -19.64 15.76 14.28
N ASP A 481 -18.86 14.87 13.67
CA ASP A 481 -17.47 15.12 13.29
C ASP A 481 -17.38 15.27 11.76
N PRO A 482 -16.77 16.37 11.25
CA PRO A 482 -16.67 16.60 9.80
C PRO A 482 -15.71 15.64 9.09
N ILE A 483 -14.82 14.96 9.81
CA ILE A 483 -13.79 14.08 9.25
C ILE A 483 -14.34 12.66 9.08
N HIS A 484 -14.87 12.06 10.16
CA HIS A 484 -15.32 10.66 10.11
C HIS A 484 -16.77 10.44 10.54
N GLY A 485 -17.48 11.51 10.89
CA GLY A 485 -18.87 11.46 11.35
C GLY A 485 -18.97 11.28 12.86
N ARG A 486 -18.62 10.14 13.38
CA ARG A 486 -18.53 9.78 14.80
C ARG A 486 -17.83 8.43 14.98
N GLU A 487 -17.47 8.11 16.19
CA GLU A 487 -17.05 6.77 16.57
C GLU A 487 -18.22 5.77 16.46
N TYR A 488 -17.92 4.47 16.41
CA TYR A 488 -18.92 3.42 16.38
C TYR A 488 -18.51 2.23 17.26
N ASP A 489 -19.44 1.33 17.54
CA ASP A 489 -19.14 0.09 18.22
C ASP A 489 -18.60 -0.93 17.21
N THR A 490 -17.32 -1.20 17.27
CA THR A 490 -16.64 -2.14 16.37
C THR A 490 -16.92 -3.61 16.72
N GLU A 491 -17.52 -3.89 17.90
CA GLU A 491 -17.68 -5.24 18.44
C GLU A 491 -16.36 -6.04 18.50
N SER A 492 -15.22 -5.35 18.51
CA SER A 492 -13.87 -5.93 18.50
C SER A 492 -13.56 -6.76 17.25
N ASP A 493 -14.21 -6.48 16.12
CA ASP A 493 -13.96 -7.15 14.83
C ASP A 493 -13.41 -6.21 13.75
N SER A 494 -13.24 -4.92 14.08
CA SER A 494 -12.72 -3.88 13.19
C SER A 494 -12.04 -2.77 13.99
N VAL A 495 -11.56 -1.72 13.30
CA VAL A 495 -11.01 -0.50 13.89
C VAL A 495 -11.84 0.72 13.54
N GLN A 496 -11.62 1.83 14.24
CA GLN A 496 -12.28 3.11 13.98
C GLN A 496 -11.76 3.76 12.69
N TYR A 497 -12.63 4.48 11.97
CA TYR A 497 -12.26 5.13 10.69
C TYR A 497 -11.32 6.32 10.88
N ALA A 498 -10.38 6.49 9.95
CA ALA A 498 -9.60 7.72 9.81
C ALA A 498 -10.46 8.85 9.25
N CYS A 499 -11.22 8.56 8.22
CA CYS A 499 -12.13 9.51 7.61
C CYS A 499 -13.29 8.80 6.91
N THR A 500 -14.37 9.53 6.66
CA THR A 500 -15.48 9.07 5.82
C THR A 500 -15.91 10.19 4.88
N PHE A 501 -16.52 9.84 3.77
CA PHE A 501 -17.05 10.82 2.82
C PHE A 501 -18.42 10.41 2.30
N PRO A 502 -19.31 11.36 1.94
CA PRO A 502 -20.65 11.04 1.47
C PRO A 502 -20.61 10.34 0.12
N LEU A 503 -21.49 9.36 -0.08
CA LEU A 503 -21.76 8.81 -1.40
C LEU A 503 -22.58 9.78 -2.24
N THR A 504 -22.25 9.93 -3.51
CA THR A 504 -23.03 10.75 -4.45
C THR A 504 -24.44 10.21 -4.65
N THR A 505 -24.60 8.90 -4.52
CA THR A 505 -25.88 8.18 -4.57
C THR A 505 -25.94 7.18 -3.43
N PRO A 506 -26.88 7.35 -2.49
CA PRO A 506 -27.10 6.35 -1.43
C PRO A 506 -27.38 4.97 -2.02
N ARG A 507 -26.87 3.91 -1.36
CA ARG A 507 -26.94 2.53 -1.80
C ARG A 507 -27.79 1.70 -0.85
N ASP A 508 -28.88 1.09 -1.33
CA ASP A 508 -29.66 0.13 -0.56
C ASP A 508 -28.95 -1.24 -0.59
N CYS A 509 -28.35 -1.62 0.53
CA CYS A 509 -27.62 -2.88 0.68
C CYS A 509 -28.52 -4.14 0.69
N LYS A 510 -29.85 -3.98 0.70
CA LYS A 510 -30.82 -5.08 0.62
C LYS A 510 -31.52 -5.14 -0.74
N ALA A 511 -31.22 -4.21 -1.65
CA ALA A 511 -31.78 -4.24 -2.98
C ALA A 511 -31.36 -5.53 -3.74
N PRO A 512 -32.23 -6.08 -4.62
CA PRO A 512 -31.83 -7.19 -5.48
C PRO A 512 -30.60 -6.84 -6.30
N GLY A 513 -29.55 -7.67 -6.23
CA GLY A 513 -28.27 -7.44 -6.92
C GLY A 513 -27.34 -6.43 -6.23
N ALA A 514 -27.65 -6.02 -4.99
CA ALA A 514 -26.69 -5.27 -4.18
C ALA A 514 -25.44 -6.13 -3.91
N SER A 515 -24.26 -5.50 -3.92
CA SER A 515 -23.00 -6.17 -3.60
C SER A 515 -23.07 -6.77 -2.19
N SER A 516 -22.55 -7.97 -2.02
CA SER A 516 -22.35 -8.63 -0.72
C SER A 516 -21.41 -7.83 0.19
N GLN A 517 -20.63 -6.93 -0.40
CA GLN A 517 -19.64 -6.07 0.27
C GLN A 517 -20.21 -4.71 0.72
N CYS A 518 -21.51 -4.52 0.63
CA CYS A 518 -22.17 -3.29 1.07
C CYS A 518 -22.12 -3.16 2.60
N ASP A 519 -21.50 -2.10 3.14
CA ASP A 519 -21.21 -1.90 4.58
C ASP A 519 -22.46 -1.91 5.48
N CYS A 520 -23.65 -1.62 4.92
CA CYS A 520 -24.91 -1.55 5.66
C CYS A 520 -25.82 -2.78 5.45
N ALA A 521 -25.29 -3.88 4.89
CA ALA A 521 -26.07 -5.10 4.66
C ALA A 521 -26.55 -5.75 5.98
N ASN A 522 -25.78 -5.63 7.06
CA ASN A 522 -26.11 -6.17 8.38
C ASN A 522 -25.95 -5.07 9.46
N PRO A 523 -26.92 -4.15 9.54
CA PRO A 523 -26.83 -3.01 10.46
C PRO A 523 -26.85 -3.47 11.92
N LYS A 524 -25.94 -2.92 12.71
CA LYS A 524 -25.79 -3.18 14.15
C LYS A 524 -26.51 -2.11 14.99
N PRO A 525 -26.88 -2.38 16.26
CA PRO A 525 -27.65 -1.45 17.10
C PRO A 525 -27.00 -0.08 17.32
N GLN A 526 -25.68 -0.02 17.46
CA GLN A 526 -24.89 1.24 17.49
C GLN A 526 -24.00 1.31 16.27
N GLY A 527 -24.63 1.13 15.10
CA GLY A 527 -23.99 0.93 13.84
C GLY A 527 -23.08 2.08 13.40
N THR A 528 -22.36 1.78 12.37
CA THR A 528 -21.38 2.68 11.73
C THR A 528 -22.03 3.98 11.24
N PRO A 529 -21.31 5.13 11.21
CA PRO A 529 -21.78 6.36 10.61
C PRO A 529 -21.97 6.27 9.09
N LEU A 530 -21.58 5.16 8.46
CA LEU A 530 -21.76 4.91 7.03
C LEU A 530 -23.22 4.71 6.64
N CYS A 531 -24.06 4.27 7.59
CA CYS A 531 -25.47 3.91 7.34
C CYS A 531 -26.42 5.04 7.71
N SER A 532 -27.48 5.18 6.94
CA SER A 532 -28.52 6.15 7.21
C SER A 532 -29.21 5.88 8.55
N PRO A 533 -29.35 6.85 9.46
CA PRO A 533 -30.04 6.67 10.71
C PRO A 533 -31.53 6.37 10.53
N ASN A 534 -32.15 6.82 9.43
CA ASN A 534 -33.55 6.60 9.12
C ASN A 534 -33.83 5.28 8.39
N ASN A 535 -32.83 4.76 7.67
CA ASN A 535 -32.89 3.46 7.00
C ASN A 535 -31.53 2.76 7.15
N PRO A 536 -31.31 1.97 8.22
CA PRO A 536 -30.01 1.42 8.54
C PRO A 536 -29.39 0.48 7.49
N THR A 537 -30.19 0.00 6.52
CA THR A 537 -29.69 -0.81 5.40
C THR A 537 -29.29 0.04 4.21
N THR A 538 -29.38 1.36 4.29
CA THR A 538 -28.93 2.27 3.23
C THR A 538 -27.58 2.85 3.59
N GLN A 539 -26.57 2.55 2.79
CA GLN A 539 -25.24 3.15 2.88
C GLN A 539 -25.26 4.55 2.29
N VAL A 540 -24.80 5.53 3.05
CA VAL A 540 -24.77 6.96 2.69
C VAL A 540 -23.35 7.54 2.68
N ARG A 541 -22.38 6.86 3.28
CA ARG A 541 -20.96 7.27 3.32
C ARG A 541 -20.06 6.08 3.00
N ALA A 542 -18.89 6.37 2.46
CA ALA A 542 -17.77 5.46 2.34
C ALA A 542 -16.72 5.78 3.42
N LYS A 543 -15.81 4.86 3.66
CA LYS A 543 -14.82 4.89 4.75
C LYS A 543 -13.39 4.80 4.24
N ALA A 544 -12.45 5.16 5.11
CA ALA A 544 -11.08 4.71 5.09
C ALA A 544 -10.56 4.51 6.52
N TYR A 545 -9.81 3.45 6.74
CA TYR A 545 -9.08 3.21 7.99
C TYR A 545 -7.71 3.89 7.95
N PRO A 546 -7.03 4.12 9.09
CA PRO A 546 -5.67 4.65 9.10
C PRO A 546 -4.70 3.71 8.37
N THR A 547 -4.09 4.13 7.26
CA THR A 547 -3.11 3.33 6.50
C THR A 547 -1.69 3.62 6.97
N ILE A 548 -1.42 3.32 8.22
CA ILE A 548 -0.21 3.76 8.94
C ILE A 548 1.07 3.18 8.33
N ARG A 549 1.07 1.92 7.92
CA ARG A 549 2.27 1.24 7.40
C ARG A 549 2.70 1.80 6.05
N GLU A 550 1.75 2.02 5.14
CA GLU A 550 1.98 2.61 3.82
C GLU A 550 2.48 4.05 3.94
N LEU A 551 1.85 4.83 4.84
CA LEU A 551 2.25 6.21 5.12
C LEU A 551 3.64 6.28 5.77
N ALA A 552 4.01 5.32 6.61
CA ALA A 552 5.35 5.23 7.20
C ALA A 552 6.42 4.93 6.15
N VAL A 553 6.14 4.06 5.17
CA VAL A 553 7.04 3.83 4.01
C VAL A 553 7.18 5.11 3.19
N ALA A 554 6.09 5.84 2.95
CA ALA A 554 6.14 7.12 2.24
C ALA A 554 6.98 8.17 2.99
N HIS A 555 6.81 8.29 4.32
CA HIS A 555 7.63 9.17 5.17
C HIS A 555 9.12 8.84 5.07
N ALA A 556 9.48 7.55 5.17
CA ALA A 556 10.87 7.11 5.08
C ALA A 556 11.51 7.38 3.70
N LEU A 557 10.73 7.44 2.63
CA LEU A 557 11.20 7.78 1.27
C LEU A 557 11.40 9.29 1.05
N GLY A 558 10.85 10.15 1.91
CA GLY A 558 11.01 11.60 1.83
C GLY A 558 10.53 12.18 0.50
N ASP A 559 11.37 12.95 -0.18
CA ASP A 559 11.02 13.67 -1.44
C ASP A 559 10.61 12.77 -2.61
N ARG A 560 10.82 11.46 -2.49
CA ARG A 560 10.45 10.47 -3.51
C ARG A 560 9.11 9.82 -3.24
N ALA A 561 8.41 10.31 -2.23
CA ALA A 561 7.05 9.90 -1.97
C ALA A 561 6.11 11.11 -1.91
N THR A 562 4.86 10.85 -2.28
CA THR A 562 3.75 11.78 -2.06
C THR A 562 2.59 11.03 -1.44
N ILE A 563 1.82 11.69 -0.58
CA ILE A 563 0.63 11.11 0.03
C ILE A 563 -0.60 11.96 -0.27
N SER A 564 -1.74 11.32 -0.38
CA SER A 564 -3.04 11.95 -0.57
C SER A 564 -4.13 11.19 0.17
N SER A 565 -5.17 11.90 0.54
CA SER A 565 -6.33 11.30 1.19
C SER A 565 -7.16 10.47 0.21
N LEU A 566 -7.55 9.29 0.66
CA LEU A 566 -8.58 8.49 0.00
C LEU A 566 -9.99 9.06 0.19
N CYS A 567 -10.19 9.89 1.24
CA CYS A 567 -11.42 10.64 1.44
C CYS A 567 -11.33 11.95 0.67
N PRO A 568 -12.05 12.09 -0.46
CA PRO A 568 -11.96 13.28 -1.30
C PRO A 568 -12.52 14.52 -0.61
N ILE A 569 -11.97 15.67 -0.97
CA ILE A 569 -12.46 16.97 -0.50
C ILE A 569 -13.85 17.25 -1.10
N HIS A 570 -13.97 17.12 -2.41
CA HIS A 570 -15.23 17.25 -3.13
C HIS A 570 -15.62 15.93 -3.79
N VAL A 571 -16.76 15.37 -3.44
CA VAL A 571 -17.34 14.18 -4.08
C VAL A 571 -18.22 14.53 -5.28
N ILE A 572 -18.61 15.80 -5.39
CA ILE A 572 -19.34 16.37 -6.54
C ILE A 572 -18.51 17.57 -7.00
N ALA A 573 -18.19 17.62 -8.28
CA ALA A 573 -17.46 18.74 -8.84
C ALA A 573 -18.28 20.04 -8.72
N THR A 574 -17.67 21.08 -8.16
CA THR A 574 -18.29 22.41 -8.00
C THR A 574 -18.26 23.22 -9.30
N GLU A 575 -17.31 22.87 -10.19
CA GLU A 575 -17.13 23.41 -11.54
C GLU A 575 -16.52 22.35 -12.46
N PRO A 576 -16.54 22.48 -13.79
CA PRO A 576 -16.06 21.46 -14.73
C PRO A 576 -14.62 21.02 -14.49
N ASN A 577 -13.76 21.93 -14.02
CA ASN A 577 -12.34 21.65 -13.74
C ASN A 577 -11.99 21.80 -12.25
N ASP A 578 -12.92 21.48 -11.37
CA ASP A 578 -12.72 21.56 -9.92
C ASP A 578 -11.44 20.81 -9.51
N PRO A 579 -10.39 21.49 -9.06
CA PRO A 579 -9.12 20.87 -8.72
C PRO A 579 -9.17 20.01 -7.45
N LEU A 580 -10.24 20.15 -6.64
CA LEU A 580 -10.43 19.43 -5.39
C LEU A 580 -11.40 18.24 -5.55
N TYR A 581 -11.91 18.00 -6.76
CA TYR A 581 -12.84 16.92 -7.03
C TYR A 581 -12.16 15.55 -7.07
N GLY A 582 -12.73 14.59 -6.34
CA GLY A 582 -12.27 13.20 -6.34
C GLY A 582 -10.78 13.10 -5.99
N TYR A 583 -10.03 12.40 -6.83
CA TYR A 583 -8.58 12.22 -6.65
C TYR A 583 -7.72 13.15 -7.51
N ARG A 584 -8.28 14.24 -8.04
CA ARG A 584 -7.47 15.27 -8.74
C ARG A 584 -6.35 15.85 -7.90
N PRO A 585 -6.52 16.12 -6.58
CA PRO A 585 -5.41 16.54 -5.73
C PRO A 585 -4.27 15.49 -5.68
N ALA A 586 -4.61 14.21 -5.62
CA ALA A 586 -3.63 13.12 -5.68
C ALA A 586 -2.87 13.11 -7.01
N ILE A 587 -3.59 13.22 -8.13
CA ILE A 587 -2.98 13.31 -9.48
C ILE A 587 -2.04 14.51 -9.57
N GLY A 588 -2.44 15.66 -9.01
CA GLY A 588 -1.57 16.84 -8.94
C GLY A 588 -0.26 16.56 -8.20
N GLY A 589 -0.33 15.94 -7.03
CA GLY A 589 0.83 15.55 -6.24
C GLY A 589 1.74 14.53 -6.93
N ILE A 590 1.15 13.54 -7.59
CA ILE A 590 1.89 12.52 -8.37
C ILE A 590 2.67 13.17 -9.51
N VAL A 591 2.03 14.01 -10.30
CA VAL A 591 2.70 14.68 -11.43
C VAL A 591 3.79 15.63 -10.95
N GLU A 592 3.57 16.36 -9.85
CA GLU A 592 4.59 17.23 -9.28
C GLU A 592 5.81 16.43 -8.76
N ALA A 593 5.58 15.25 -8.15
CA ALA A 593 6.67 14.36 -7.77
C ALA A 593 7.45 13.87 -9.01
N PHE A 594 6.75 13.44 -10.06
CA PHE A 594 7.38 12.96 -11.30
C PHE A 594 8.11 14.07 -12.06
N ARG A 595 7.61 15.31 -11.98
CA ARG A 595 8.25 16.46 -12.60
C ARG A 595 9.72 16.61 -12.18
N LYS A 596 10.05 16.32 -10.93
CA LYS A 596 11.43 16.34 -10.42
C LYS A 596 12.33 15.39 -11.19
N GLY A 597 11.80 14.24 -11.62
CA GLY A 597 12.49 13.26 -12.46
C GLY A 597 12.41 13.57 -13.96
N LEU A 598 11.37 14.24 -14.46
CA LEU A 598 11.13 14.51 -15.88
C LEU A 598 11.81 15.79 -16.41
N VAL A 599 12.26 16.68 -15.54
CA VAL A 599 12.84 18.00 -15.88
C VAL A 599 14.38 18.00 -15.80
N GLN A 600 15.01 16.94 -15.31
CA GLN A 600 16.49 16.85 -15.16
C GLN A 600 17.24 16.79 -16.48
#